data_aa51ccb864a5af8eaefc503862034611
#
_entry.id   aa51ccb864a5af8eaefc503862034611
#
_cell.length_a   1.000
_cell.length_b   1.000
_cell.length_c   1.000
_cell.angle_alpha   90.00
_cell.angle_beta   90.00
_cell.angle_gamma   90.00
#
_symmetry.space_group_name_H-M   'P 1'
#
loop_
_entity.id
_entity.type
_entity.pdbx_description
1 polymer ?
#
loop_
_entity_poly.entity_id
_entity_poly.type
_entity_poly.pdbx_seq_one_letter_code
_entity_poly.pdbx_strand_id
1 'polypeptide(L)' 'PGVALVREKILEGVWGEHYFGDVKIVDVNIRRLRMKIEDEPSAPKHILTVWGYGYRWNA' A
#
# COMPACT_ATOMS: atom_id res chain seq x y z
N PRO A 1 10.08 -6.62 6.08
CA PRO A 1 9.79 -6.84 4.65
C PRO A 1 9.12 -8.18 4.42
N GLY A 2 8.21 -8.23 3.50
CA GLY A 2 7.49 -9.46 3.18
C GLY A 2 6.22 -9.71 4.01
N VAL A 3 6.01 -8.95 5.07
CA VAL A 3 4.79 -9.06 5.85
C VAL A 3 3.67 -8.29 5.15
N ALA A 4 2.58 -8.99 4.87
CA ALA A 4 1.41 -8.35 4.27
C ALA A 4 0.65 -7.55 5.34
N LEU A 5 0.22 -6.35 4.96
CA LEU A 5 -0.55 -5.47 5.83
C LEU A 5 -1.91 -5.19 5.21
N VAL A 6 -2.96 -5.29 6.01
CA VAL A 6 -4.29 -4.87 5.58
C VAL A 6 -4.31 -3.35 5.45
N ARG A 7 -5.19 -2.83 4.57
CA ARG A 7 -5.24 -1.39 4.29
C ARG A 7 -5.48 -0.54 5.53
N GLU A 8 -6.30 -1.02 6.46
CA GLU A 8 -6.60 -0.34 7.71
C GLU A 8 -5.34 -0.15 8.57
N LYS A 9 -4.46 -1.13 8.59
CA LYS A 9 -3.19 -1.04 9.34
C LYS A 9 -2.24 -0.05 8.70
N ILE A 10 -2.21 0.00 7.38
CA ILE A 10 -1.41 1.00 6.65
C ILE A 10 -1.95 2.39 6.94
N LEU A 11 -3.27 2.55 6.91
CA LEU A 11 -3.93 3.81 7.20
C LEU A 11 -3.57 4.32 8.59
N GLU A 12 -3.69 3.46 9.62
CA GLU A 12 -3.33 3.79 11.00
C GLU A 12 -1.87 4.18 11.13
N GLY A 13 -0.98 3.43 10.49
CA GLY A 13 0.46 3.66 10.59
C GLY A 13 0.93 4.95 9.92
N VAL A 14 0.28 5.38 8.86
CA VAL A 14 0.67 6.56 8.09
C VAL A 14 -0.10 7.79 8.52
N TRP A 15 -1.42 7.68 8.70
CA TRP A 15 -2.28 8.83 9.01
C TRP A 15 -2.67 8.92 10.48
N GLY A 16 -2.45 7.87 11.27
CA GLY A 16 -2.73 7.85 12.71
C GLY A 16 -3.98 7.07 13.07
N GLU A 17 -4.04 6.62 14.32
CA GLU A 17 -5.13 5.78 14.84
C GLU A 17 -6.50 6.45 14.82
N HIS A 18 -6.52 7.79 14.88
CA HIS A 18 -7.76 8.55 14.94
C HIS A 18 -8.19 9.12 13.59
N TYR A 19 -7.57 8.67 12.52
CA TYR A 19 -7.95 9.09 11.19
C TYR A 19 -9.12 8.24 10.70
N PHE A 20 -10.23 8.90 10.36
CA PHE A 20 -11.47 8.24 9.93
C PHE A 20 -11.73 8.41 8.43
N GLY A 21 -10.68 8.56 7.65
CA GLY A 21 -10.81 8.67 6.20
C GLY A 21 -11.06 7.33 5.53
N ASP A 22 -11.39 7.38 4.24
CA ASP A 22 -11.63 6.18 3.43
C ASP A 22 -10.31 5.44 3.21
N VAL A 23 -10.31 4.11 3.37
CA VAL A 23 -9.13 3.28 3.11
C VAL A 23 -8.66 3.36 1.65
N LYS A 24 -9.48 3.86 0.74
CA LYS A 24 -9.08 4.09 -0.64
C LYS A 24 -7.93 5.08 -0.79
N ILE A 25 -7.70 5.92 0.23
CA ILE A 25 -6.55 6.83 0.22
C ILE A 25 -5.25 6.03 0.22
N VAL A 26 -5.24 4.86 0.84
CA VAL A 26 -4.09 3.95 0.81
C VAL A 26 -3.81 3.54 -0.63
N ASP A 27 -4.83 3.08 -1.34
CA ASP A 27 -4.67 2.62 -2.73
C ASP A 27 -4.16 3.72 -3.66
N VAL A 28 -4.68 4.95 -3.50
CA VAL A 28 -4.23 6.10 -4.28
C VAL A 28 -2.75 6.38 -4.03
N ASN A 29 -2.32 6.34 -2.78
CA ASN A 29 -0.93 6.61 -2.42
C ASN A 29 0.01 5.47 -2.83
N ILE A 30 -0.46 4.22 -2.77
CA ILE A 30 0.30 3.08 -3.28
C ILE A 30 0.54 3.26 -4.78
N ARG A 31 -0.47 3.67 -5.53
CA ARG A 31 -0.32 3.93 -6.97
C ARG A 31 0.71 5.02 -7.24
N ARG A 32 0.65 6.11 -6.50
CA ARG A 32 1.60 7.22 -6.63
C ARG A 32 3.02 6.77 -6.31
N LEU A 33 3.18 5.98 -5.25
CA LEU A 33 4.47 5.46 -4.86
C LEU A 33 5.04 4.51 -5.91
N ARG A 34 4.21 3.64 -6.46
CA ARG A 34 4.63 2.75 -7.55
C ARG A 34 5.15 3.52 -8.75
N MET A 35 4.51 4.64 -9.08
CA MET A 35 4.96 5.49 -10.20
C MET A 35 6.33 6.07 -9.96
N LYS A 36 6.75 6.20 -8.70
CA LYS A 36 8.06 6.75 -8.34
C LYS A 36 9.15 5.70 -8.25
N ILE A 37 8.84 4.50 -7.78
CA ILE A 37 9.86 3.50 -7.44
C ILE A 37 9.87 2.26 -8.34
N GLU A 38 8.76 1.94 -9.00
CA GLU A 38 8.69 0.78 -9.87
C GLU A 38 9.11 1.12 -11.29
N ASP A 39 9.88 0.25 -11.92
CA ASP A 39 10.25 0.42 -13.33
C ASP A 39 9.01 0.37 -14.21
N GLU A 40 8.09 -0.55 -13.88
CA GLU A 40 6.82 -0.71 -14.58
C GLU A 40 5.71 -0.74 -13.54
N PRO A 41 5.06 0.41 -13.25
CA PRO A 41 4.03 0.48 -12.21
C PRO A 41 2.87 -0.50 -12.37
N SER A 42 2.53 -0.85 -13.61
CA SER A 42 1.46 -1.82 -13.88
C SER A 42 1.88 -3.27 -13.64
N ALA A 43 3.18 -3.52 -13.47
CA ALA A 43 3.73 -4.83 -13.15
C ALA A 43 4.73 -4.66 -11.99
N PRO A 44 4.26 -4.27 -10.82
CA PRO A 44 5.16 -3.91 -9.71
C PRO A 44 5.95 -5.11 -9.19
N LYS A 45 7.19 -4.85 -8.80
CA LYS A 45 8.09 -5.85 -8.22
C LYS A 45 8.35 -5.59 -6.74
N HIS A 46 8.16 -4.36 -6.28
CA HIS A 46 8.49 -3.96 -4.91
C HIS A 46 7.27 -3.83 -4.02
N ILE A 47 6.23 -3.17 -4.48
CA ILE A 47 4.98 -3.04 -3.72
C ILE A 47 3.97 -3.98 -4.37
N LEU A 48 3.74 -5.12 -3.72
CA LEU A 48 2.86 -6.15 -4.26
C LEU A 48 1.47 -6.05 -3.65
N THR A 49 0.46 -6.29 -4.46
CA THR A 49 -0.92 -6.40 -3.99
C THR A 49 -1.16 -7.82 -3.49
N VAL A 50 -1.72 -7.93 -2.28
CA VAL A 50 -2.22 -9.20 -1.76
C VAL A 50 -3.73 -9.14 -1.90
N TRP A 51 -4.25 -9.74 -2.94
CA TRP A 51 -5.66 -9.62 -3.33
C TRP A 51 -6.61 -10.06 -2.22
N GLY A 52 -7.60 -9.22 -1.97
CA GLY A 52 -8.56 -9.44 -0.89
C GLY A 52 -8.00 -9.16 0.50
N TYR A 53 -6.78 -8.65 0.62
CA TYR A 53 -6.14 -8.44 1.90
C TYR A 53 -5.53 -7.04 2.03
N GLY A 54 -4.51 -6.72 1.21
CA GLY A 54 -3.82 -5.44 1.29
C GLY A 54 -2.56 -5.44 0.44
N TYR A 55 -1.45 -5.03 1.04
CA TYR A 55 -0.18 -4.88 0.32
C TYR A 55 0.97 -5.47 1.11
N ARG A 56 2.07 -5.77 0.42
CA ARG A 56 3.32 -6.15 1.07
C ARG A 56 4.52 -5.60 0.31
N TRP A 57 5.58 -5.34 1.04
CA TRP A 57 6.85 -4.94 0.45
C TRP A 57 7.66 -6.18 0.11
N ASN A 58 8.14 -6.24 -1.09
CA ASN A 58 8.99 -7.32 -1.58
C ASN A 58 10.39 -6.74 -1.82
N ALA A 59 11.24 -6.93 -0.84
CA ALA A 59 12.61 -6.42 -0.91
C ALA A 59 13.48 -7.27 -1.84
#